data_ebaa69f3e01ceb7a51388c36378123c5
#
_entry.id   ebaa69f3e01ceb7a51388c36378123c5
#
_cell.length_a   1.000
_cell.length_b   1.000
_cell.length_c   1.000
_cell.angle_alpha   90.00
_cell.angle_beta   90.00
_cell.angle_gamma   90.00
#
_symmetry.space_group_name_H-M   'P 1'
#
loop_
_entity.id
_entity.type
_entity.pdbx_description
1 polymer ?
#
loop_
_entity_poly.entity_id
_entity_poly.type
_entity_poly.pdbx_seq_one_letter_code
_entity_poly.pdbx_strand_id
1 'polypeptide(L)'
;MRIKWFSLIRITGLFLVLLYHFFQPVFPGGFFGVDVFFTFSGFLITSLLLEEFGQKKEIDILGFFKRRFYRIFPPVVLMILVTMPFTFLVRKDYVAGIGGQIAGVIGFMTNFYEMLTGGTYESQFIPHLFVHNWSLAVEVHYYILWGLAVWFLSKRVKTGGQLRGIVFLLSSACFIISFLSMFIGSFIVSSYSSIYFSSLTHVYPFFLGSVLATLVGVRQTTPLLKRLNQALDIKQASLIFGGGLGLLLILTFFVKFTSLFAYLLGFLLASLATVFMILATRILHEKTPTIEEPTVISFLADTSYAVYLFHWPFYIIFTQLMGNLPAVILTILLSYLFATLSFYVIEPMIAGKTSWLLQKAEGVPFIRQIFAGSFGVLALISVIIVMIAPQVGAFETDLIETGLKQAQAGLVRTKTMAEQAEASRYNIADGVSIIGDSVTLRAISGLQEVLPDAQTDGQVSRNTKHATAIMLNNSQNKALPKIVVVATGVNNPEDYKADIDSLVTNLPKGHQLVLLTPYEGDTTQETQPYVEQYASYAREVAQKYPYIEVADWNQVAKDNPDIWKGTDQVHFGSDSAKQEEGAKLYAETIAAAIKALADKPVKSR
;
A
#
# COMPACT_ATOMS: atom_id res chain seq x y z
N MET A 1 -29.19 -21.67 1.02
CA MET A 1 -28.51 -22.49 2.05
C MET A 1 -27.09 -21.98 2.16
N ARG A 2 -26.65 -21.59 3.37
CA ARG A 2 -25.27 -21.16 3.64
C ARG A 2 -24.37 -22.39 3.72
N ILE A 3 -23.19 -22.36 3.10
CA ILE A 3 -22.19 -23.41 3.27
C ILE A 3 -21.45 -23.10 4.57
N LYS A 4 -21.56 -24.01 5.53
CA LYS A 4 -20.88 -23.90 6.82
C LYS A 4 -19.36 -23.87 6.61
N TRP A 5 -18.64 -23.22 7.52
CA TRP A 5 -17.18 -23.12 7.58
C TRP A 5 -16.52 -22.23 6.52
N PHE A 6 -17.24 -21.78 5.45
CA PHE A 6 -16.74 -20.75 4.55
C PHE A 6 -16.51 -19.40 5.26
N SER A 7 -17.19 -19.21 6.38
CA SER A 7 -16.98 -18.09 7.29
C SER A 7 -15.54 -17.99 7.76
N LEU A 8 -14.89 -19.13 8.06
CA LEU A 8 -13.50 -19.17 8.52
C LEU A 8 -12.53 -18.62 7.46
N ILE A 9 -12.77 -18.88 6.17
CA ILE A 9 -11.92 -18.36 5.08
C ILE A 9 -12.00 -16.82 5.02
N ARG A 10 -13.23 -16.27 5.09
CA ARG A 10 -13.44 -14.82 5.09
C ARG A 10 -12.79 -14.14 6.29
N ILE A 11 -12.94 -14.74 7.47
CA ILE A 11 -12.32 -14.23 8.71
C ILE A 11 -10.80 -14.28 8.58
N THR A 12 -10.23 -15.37 8.05
CA THR A 12 -8.79 -15.49 7.83
C THR A 12 -8.28 -14.38 6.91
N GLY A 13 -8.90 -14.19 5.74
CA GLY A 13 -8.48 -13.13 4.81
C GLY A 13 -8.55 -11.74 5.45
N LEU A 14 -9.65 -11.41 6.13
CA LEU A 14 -9.79 -10.13 6.84
C LEU A 14 -8.73 -9.97 7.93
N PHE A 15 -8.53 -11.00 8.75
CA PHE A 15 -7.59 -10.94 9.88
C PHE A 15 -6.16 -10.70 9.42
N LEU A 16 -5.71 -11.36 8.34
CA LEU A 16 -4.39 -11.15 7.77
C LEU A 16 -4.21 -9.71 7.27
N VAL A 17 -5.22 -9.15 6.58
CA VAL A 17 -5.18 -7.76 6.11
C VAL A 17 -5.13 -6.78 7.29
N LEU A 18 -5.93 -6.99 8.34
CA LEU A 18 -5.92 -6.14 9.53
C LEU A 18 -4.57 -6.19 10.26
N LEU A 19 -3.97 -7.38 10.38
CA LEU A 19 -2.62 -7.54 10.95
C LEU A 19 -1.58 -6.76 10.15
N TYR A 20 -1.64 -6.83 8.82
CA TYR A 20 -0.74 -6.08 7.94
C TYR A 20 -0.88 -4.58 8.13
N HIS A 21 -2.11 -4.06 8.09
CA HIS A 21 -2.32 -2.62 8.17
C HIS A 21 -2.05 -2.04 9.56
N PHE A 22 -2.32 -2.79 10.62
CA PHE A 22 -2.17 -2.29 11.99
C PHE A 22 -0.80 -2.55 12.61
N PHE A 23 -0.14 -3.63 12.19
CA PHE A 23 1.11 -4.10 12.80
C PHE A 23 2.07 -4.63 11.72
N GLN A 24 2.24 -3.86 10.62
CA GLN A 24 3.08 -4.24 9.48
C GLN A 24 4.51 -4.69 9.86
N PRO A 25 5.21 -4.06 10.81
CA PRO A 25 6.56 -4.50 11.19
C PRO A 25 6.61 -5.93 11.75
N VAL A 26 5.54 -6.36 12.42
CA VAL A 26 5.42 -7.73 12.98
C VAL A 26 4.83 -8.70 11.95
N PHE A 27 3.93 -8.24 11.11
CA PHE A 27 3.19 -9.03 10.12
C PHE A 27 3.38 -8.52 8.68
N PRO A 28 4.62 -8.45 8.19
CA PRO A 28 4.95 -7.80 6.92
C PRO A 28 4.30 -8.46 5.69
N GLY A 29 3.83 -9.71 5.81
CA GLY A 29 3.18 -10.47 4.73
C GLY A 29 1.66 -10.57 4.84
N GLY A 30 1.00 -9.83 5.76
CA GLY A 30 -0.46 -9.93 5.90
C GLY A 30 -1.26 -9.48 4.67
N PHE A 31 -0.63 -8.79 3.71
CA PHE A 31 -1.21 -8.46 2.40
C PHE A 31 -1.65 -9.70 1.59
N PHE A 32 -1.12 -10.89 1.86
CA PHE A 32 -1.62 -12.15 1.29
C PHE A 32 -3.09 -12.45 1.65
N GLY A 33 -3.66 -11.77 2.63
CA GLY A 33 -5.09 -11.85 2.92
C GLY A 33 -5.99 -11.44 1.75
N VAL A 34 -5.50 -10.57 0.84
CA VAL A 34 -6.21 -10.21 -0.40
C VAL A 34 -6.33 -11.41 -1.34
N ASP A 35 -5.28 -12.23 -1.46
CA ASP A 35 -5.29 -13.44 -2.29
C ASP A 35 -6.28 -14.49 -1.78
N VAL A 36 -6.46 -14.54 -0.45
CA VAL A 36 -7.53 -15.36 0.16
C VAL A 36 -8.90 -14.90 -0.35
N PHE A 37 -9.17 -13.60 -0.39
CA PHE A 37 -10.43 -13.08 -0.93
C PHE A 37 -10.57 -13.34 -2.42
N PHE A 38 -9.55 -13.07 -3.23
CA PHE A 38 -9.60 -13.29 -4.68
C PHE A 38 -9.83 -14.76 -5.04
N THR A 39 -9.10 -15.69 -4.40
CA THR A 39 -9.26 -17.13 -4.61
C THR A 39 -10.67 -17.58 -4.22
N PHE A 40 -11.15 -17.12 -3.07
CA PHE A 40 -12.49 -17.48 -2.58
C PHE A 40 -13.59 -16.88 -3.44
N SER A 41 -13.45 -15.64 -3.90
CA SER A 41 -14.39 -14.98 -4.83
C SER A 41 -14.48 -15.71 -6.17
N GLY A 42 -13.32 -16.05 -6.76
CA GLY A 42 -13.26 -16.80 -8.01
C GLY A 42 -13.98 -18.15 -7.89
N PHE A 43 -13.75 -18.85 -6.80
CA PHE A 43 -14.46 -20.10 -6.50
C PHE A 43 -15.98 -19.91 -6.37
N LEU A 44 -16.43 -18.94 -5.57
CA LEU A 44 -17.85 -18.72 -5.33
C LEU A 44 -18.60 -18.28 -6.59
N ILE A 45 -18.07 -17.28 -7.29
CA ILE A 45 -18.73 -16.73 -8.50
C ILE A 45 -18.87 -17.80 -9.57
N THR A 46 -17.78 -18.50 -9.86
CA THR A 46 -17.78 -19.55 -10.89
C THR A 46 -18.71 -20.69 -10.52
N SER A 47 -18.67 -21.14 -9.27
CA SER A 47 -19.58 -22.20 -8.80
C SER A 47 -21.04 -21.82 -8.92
N LEU A 48 -21.42 -20.58 -8.52
CA LEU A 48 -22.82 -20.12 -8.57
C LEU A 48 -23.33 -20.06 -10.02
N LEU A 49 -22.51 -19.57 -10.96
CA LEU A 49 -22.89 -19.51 -12.39
C LEU A 49 -23.03 -20.90 -13.00
N LEU A 50 -22.09 -21.82 -12.71
CA LEU A 50 -22.15 -23.21 -13.18
C LEU A 50 -23.36 -23.97 -12.61
N GLU A 51 -23.68 -23.75 -11.34
CA GLU A 51 -24.84 -24.39 -10.69
C GLU A 51 -26.16 -23.83 -11.19
N GLU A 52 -26.27 -22.51 -11.43
CA GLU A 52 -27.48 -21.92 -12.02
C GLU A 52 -27.74 -22.50 -13.42
N PHE A 53 -26.71 -22.58 -14.27
CA PHE A 53 -26.85 -23.24 -15.57
C PHE A 53 -27.19 -24.73 -15.44
N GLY A 54 -26.59 -25.43 -14.50
CA GLY A 54 -26.90 -26.85 -14.24
C GLY A 54 -28.38 -27.09 -13.91
N GLN A 55 -28.99 -26.18 -13.13
CA GLN A 55 -30.37 -26.26 -12.68
C GLN A 55 -31.37 -25.75 -13.72
N LYS A 56 -31.12 -24.55 -14.29
CA LYS A 56 -32.09 -23.82 -15.12
C LYS A 56 -31.80 -23.94 -16.63
N LYS A 57 -30.62 -24.45 -17.03
CA LYS A 57 -30.09 -24.46 -18.39
C LYS A 57 -29.86 -23.06 -18.98
N GLU A 58 -29.92 -22.05 -18.16
CA GLU A 58 -29.65 -20.66 -18.48
C GLU A 58 -29.05 -19.94 -17.28
N ILE A 59 -28.37 -18.81 -17.53
CA ILE A 59 -27.81 -17.93 -16.51
C ILE A 59 -28.55 -16.60 -16.58
N ASP A 60 -29.19 -16.19 -15.50
CA ASP A 60 -29.76 -14.86 -15.33
C ASP A 60 -28.66 -13.87 -14.97
N ILE A 61 -27.98 -13.36 -16.02
CA ILE A 61 -26.85 -12.46 -15.86
C ILE A 61 -27.23 -11.12 -15.23
N LEU A 62 -28.41 -10.58 -15.55
CA LEU A 62 -28.90 -9.32 -14.96
C LEU A 62 -29.24 -9.50 -13.48
N GLY A 63 -29.90 -10.58 -13.14
CA GLY A 63 -30.15 -10.94 -11.74
C GLY A 63 -28.84 -11.18 -10.97
N PHE A 64 -27.83 -11.77 -11.61
CA PHE A 64 -26.50 -11.94 -11.03
C PHE A 64 -25.87 -10.58 -10.70
N PHE A 65 -25.79 -9.63 -11.67
CA PHE A 65 -25.25 -8.31 -11.44
C PHE A 65 -26.04 -7.51 -10.40
N LYS A 66 -27.37 -7.57 -10.43
CA LYS A 66 -28.24 -6.94 -9.45
C LYS A 66 -27.92 -7.41 -8.03
N ARG A 67 -27.77 -8.73 -7.82
CA ARG A 67 -27.42 -9.30 -6.50
C ARG A 67 -26.05 -8.84 -6.02
N ARG A 68 -25.05 -8.70 -6.92
CA ARG A 68 -23.71 -8.20 -6.58
C ARG A 68 -23.72 -6.71 -6.28
N PHE A 69 -24.41 -5.92 -7.09
CA PHE A 69 -24.56 -4.48 -6.88
C PHE A 69 -25.10 -4.16 -5.47
N TYR A 70 -26.21 -4.76 -5.10
CA TYR A 70 -26.79 -4.54 -3.76
C TYR A 70 -25.93 -5.03 -2.59
N ARG A 71 -24.99 -5.91 -2.85
CA ARG A 71 -24.05 -6.40 -1.84
C ARG A 71 -22.80 -5.55 -1.71
N ILE A 72 -22.36 -4.90 -2.81
CA ILE A 72 -21.06 -4.21 -2.90
C ILE A 72 -21.24 -2.70 -2.78
N PHE A 73 -22.11 -2.10 -3.57
CA PHE A 73 -22.18 -0.66 -3.73
C PHE A 73 -22.70 0.08 -2.49
N PRO A 74 -23.78 -0.34 -1.80
CA PRO A 74 -24.26 0.40 -0.64
C PRO A 74 -23.26 0.52 0.52
N PRO A 75 -22.54 -0.55 0.92
CA PRO A 75 -21.48 -0.42 1.93
C PRO A 75 -20.33 0.51 1.53
N VAL A 76 -19.96 0.54 0.25
CA VAL A 76 -18.93 1.45 -0.28
C VAL A 76 -19.36 2.90 -0.13
N VAL A 77 -20.59 3.23 -0.55
CA VAL A 77 -21.13 4.58 -0.40
C VAL A 77 -21.24 4.97 1.08
N LEU A 78 -21.70 4.05 1.92
CA LEU A 78 -21.80 4.29 3.36
C LEU A 78 -20.42 4.57 3.96
N MET A 79 -19.40 3.80 3.58
CA MET A 79 -18.02 4.00 4.04
C MET A 79 -17.54 5.42 3.69
N ILE A 80 -17.69 5.86 2.46
CA ILE A 80 -17.32 7.21 2.05
C ILE A 80 -18.06 8.24 2.90
N LEU A 81 -19.38 8.18 2.96
CA LEU A 81 -20.21 9.16 3.67
C LEU A 81 -19.89 9.26 5.17
N VAL A 82 -19.61 8.11 5.80
CA VAL A 82 -19.31 8.06 7.24
C VAL A 82 -17.88 8.55 7.52
N THR A 83 -16.91 8.21 6.68
CA THR A 83 -15.51 8.53 6.96
C THR A 83 -15.13 9.96 6.59
N MET A 84 -15.80 10.56 5.59
CA MET A 84 -15.50 11.92 5.13
C MET A 84 -15.56 12.99 6.24
N PRO A 85 -16.56 13.05 7.13
CA PRO A 85 -16.57 14.04 8.22
C PRO A 85 -15.36 13.95 9.16
N PHE A 86 -14.79 12.77 9.36
CA PHE A 86 -13.61 12.60 10.22
C PHE A 86 -12.35 13.24 9.63
N THR A 87 -12.34 13.54 8.33
CA THR A 87 -11.20 14.22 7.67
C THR A 87 -11.00 15.65 8.15
N PHE A 88 -11.98 16.27 8.79
CA PHE A 88 -11.80 17.56 9.47
C PHE A 88 -10.84 17.50 10.68
N LEU A 89 -10.58 16.30 11.19
CA LEU A 89 -9.70 16.08 12.33
C LEU A 89 -8.21 15.99 11.95
N VAL A 90 -7.90 15.86 10.66
CA VAL A 90 -6.54 15.68 10.16
C VAL A 90 -6.12 16.82 9.24
N ARG A 91 -4.82 16.90 8.93
CA ARG A 91 -4.27 17.91 8.02
C ARG A 91 -4.90 17.82 6.63
N LYS A 92 -4.98 18.96 5.92
CA LYS A 92 -5.54 19.03 4.56
C LYS A 92 -4.79 18.16 3.55
N ASP A 93 -3.52 17.86 3.79
CA ASP A 93 -2.72 16.97 2.94
C ASP A 93 -3.35 15.57 2.81
N TYR A 94 -4.00 15.06 3.87
CA TYR A 94 -4.69 13.75 3.85
C TYR A 94 -5.97 13.73 2.99
N VAL A 95 -6.47 14.89 2.60
CA VAL A 95 -7.62 15.03 1.68
C VAL A 95 -7.22 15.58 0.32
N ALA A 96 -5.93 15.76 0.04
CA ALA A 96 -5.46 16.15 -1.26
C ALA A 96 -5.93 15.15 -2.33
N GLY A 97 -6.47 15.65 -3.44
CA GLY A 97 -7.00 14.83 -4.51
C GLY A 97 -8.17 13.89 -4.13
N ILE A 98 -8.82 14.09 -2.97
CA ILE A 98 -9.87 13.19 -2.44
C ILE A 98 -11.04 13.01 -3.42
N GLY A 99 -11.36 14.00 -4.22
CA GLY A 99 -12.39 13.91 -5.26
C GLY A 99 -12.07 12.83 -6.30
N GLY A 100 -10.81 12.74 -6.73
CA GLY A 100 -10.30 11.70 -7.63
C GLY A 100 -10.34 10.31 -6.98
N GLN A 101 -9.95 10.20 -5.71
CA GLN A 101 -10.05 8.95 -4.96
C GLN A 101 -11.50 8.47 -4.85
N ILE A 102 -12.45 9.34 -4.48
CA ILE A 102 -13.88 9.02 -4.39
C ILE A 102 -14.43 8.62 -5.75
N ALA A 103 -14.09 9.33 -6.83
CA ALA A 103 -14.49 8.97 -8.18
C ALA A 103 -13.96 7.59 -8.58
N GLY A 104 -12.70 7.29 -8.25
CA GLY A 104 -12.09 5.97 -8.43
C GLY A 104 -12.82 4.86 -7.68
N VAL A 105 -13.21 5.11 -6.43
CA VAL A 105 -13.94 4.14 -5.60
C VAL A 105 -15.34 3.90 -6.13
N ILE A 106 -16.13 4.95 -6.41
CA ILE A 106 -17.50 4.83 -6.92
C ILE A 106 -17.53 4.19 -8.31
N GLY A 107 -16.54 4.52 -9.16
CA GLY A 107 -16.38 3.96 -10.49
C GLY A 107 -15.70 2.59 -10.51
N PHE A 108 -15.28 2.05 -9.37
CA PHE A 108 -14.46 0.84 -9.28
C PHE A 108 -13.19 0.90 -10.13
N MET A 109 -12.53 2.05 -10.15
CA MET A 109 -11.29 2.31 -10.90
C MET A 109 -10.11 2.66 -9.97
N THR A 110 -10.24 2.40 -8.67
CA THR A 110 -9.21 2.76 -7.67
C THR A 110 -7.86 2.14 -8.01
N ASN A 111 -7.81 0.91 -8.50
CA ASN A 111 -6.55 0.27 -8.89
C ASN A 111 -5.84 1.01 -10.03
N PHE A 112 -6.56 1.51 -11.03
CA PHE A 112 -5.98 2.34 -12.09
C PHE A 112 -5.60 3.72 -11.57
N TYR A 113 -6.42 4.31 -10.70
CA TYR A 113 -6.10 5.56 -10.04
C TYR A 113 -4.78 5.45 -9.29
N GLU A 114 -4.59 4.42 -8.46
CA GLU A 114 -3.36 4.18 -7.71
C GLU A 114 -2.14 3.87 -8.63
N MET A 115 -2.34 3.16 -9.74
CA MET A 115 -1.27 2.94 -10.72
C MET A 115 -0.80 4.23 -11.39
N LEU A 116 -1.70 5.20 -11.56
CA LEU A 116 -1.40 6.50 -12.20
C LEU A 116 -0.90 7.54 -11.21
N THR A 117 -1.41 7.56 -9.99
CA THR A 117 -1.15 8.59 -8.97
C THR A 117 -0.38 8.07 -7.76
N GLY A 118 -0.45 6.79 -7.44
CA GLY A 118 0.21 6.18 -6.27
C GLY A 118 1.73 6.14 -6.34
N GLY A 119 2.34 6.55 -7.46
CA GLY A 119 3.77 6.76 -7.61
C GLY A 119 4.22 8.19 -7.33
N THR A 120 3.32 9.07 -6.88
CA THR A 120 3.70 10.41 -6.43
C THR A 120 4.51 10.33 -5.15
N TYR A 121 5.42 11.28 -4.95
CA TYR A 121 6.25 11.32 -3.76
C TYR A 121 5.43 11.41 -2.47
N GLU A 122 4.36 12.20 -2.49
CA GLU A 122 3.45 12.37 -1.35
C GLU A 122 2.78 11.05 -0.94
N SER A 123 2.38 10.21 -1.90
CA SER A 123 1.73 8.92 -1.61
C SER A 123 2.63 7.90 -0.89
N GLN A 124 3.95 8.11 -0.88
CA GLN A 124 4.88 7.29 -0.13
C GLN A 124 4.80 7.58 1.38
N PHE A 125 4.45 8.81 1.77
CA PHE A 125 4.42 9.26 3.15
C PHE A 125 3.01 9.54 3.67
N ILE A 126 2.08 9.91 2.77
CA ILE A 126 0.67 10.20 3.09
C ILE A 126 -0.19 9.24 2.27
N PRO A 127 -0.57 8.09 2.82
CA PRO A 127 -1.34 7.10 2.09
C PRO A 127 -2.74 7.63 1.75
N HIS A 128 -3.21 7.34 0.55
CA HIS A 128 -4.57 7.67 0.13
C HIS A 128 -5.59 7.02 1.05
N LEU A 129 -6.61 7.79 1.47
CA LEU A 129 -7.66 7.33 2.39
C LEU A 129 -8.46 6.14 1.86
N PHE A 130 -8.55 5.99 0.56
CA PHE A 130 -9.36 4.95 -0.07
C PHE A 130 -8.54 3.97 -0.91
N VAL A 131 -7.21 3.94 -0.78
CA VAL A 131 -6.33 3.06 -1.57
C VAL A 131 -6.72 1.59 -1.48
N HIS A 132 -7.09 1.10 -0.29
CA HIS A 132 -7.45 -0.31 -0.06
C HIS A 132 -8.60 -0.81 -0.96
N ASN A 133 -9.42 0.10 -1.52
CA ASN A 133 -10.47 -0.26 -2.48
C ASN A 133 -9.93 -0.71 -3.87
N TRP A 134 -8.62 -0.67 -4.09
CA TRP A 134 -8.03 -1.18 -5.33
C TRP A 134 -8.38 -2.66 -5.57
N SER A 135 -8.34 -3.47 -4.53
CA SER A 135 -8.67 -4.90 -4.62
C SER A 135 -10.15 -5.14 -4.94
N LEU A 136 -11.03 -4.33 -4.36
CA LEU A 136 -12.46 -4.35 -4.69
C LEU A 136 -12.71 -3.95 -6.15
N ALA A 137 -11.98 -2.97 -6.67
CA ALA A 137 -12.06 -2.57 -8.07
C ALA A 137 -11.71 -3.74 -9.00
N VAL A 138 -10.57 -4.41 -8.75
CA VAL A 138 -10.16 -5.61 -9.49
C VAL A 138 -11.23 -6.72 -9.39
N GLU A 139 -11.77 -6.96 -8.20
CA GLU A 139 -12.81 -7.97 -7.98
C GLU A 139 -14.08 -7.68 -8.79
N VAL A 140 -14.54 -6.42 -8.82
CA VAL A 140 -15.72 -5.99 -9.59
C VAL A 140 -15.49 -6.11 -11.09
N HIS A 141 -14.30 -5.75 -11.59
CA HIS A 141 -13.95 -5.97 -13.00
C HIS A 141 -14.15 -7.44 -13.42
N TYR A 142 -13.68 -8.36 -12.58
CA TYR A 142 -13.81 -9.78 -12.88
C TYR A 142 -15.21 -10.34 -12.61
N TYR A 143 -15.99 -9.77 -11.72
CA TYR A 143 -17.40 -10.11 -11.64
C TYR A 143 -18.13 -9.79 -12.94
N ILE A 144 -17.79 -8.68 -13.59
CA ILE A 144 -18.39 -8.29 -14.86
C ILE A 144 -17.82 -9.14 -15.99
N LEU A 145 -16.50 -9.12 -16.20
CA LEU A 145 -15.84 -9.78 -17.33
C LEU A 145 -16.04 -11.30 -17.31
N TRP A 146 -15.81 -11.92 -16.14
CA TRP A 146 -15.96 -13.37 -15.98
C TRP A 146 -17.41 -13.79 -16.00
N GLY A 147 -18.30 -13.01 -15.38
CA GLY A 147 -19.75 -13.25 -15.43
C GLY A 147 -20.27 -13.26 -16.87
N LEU A 148 -19.88 -12.26 -17.67
CA LEU A 148 -20.23 -12.16 -19.08
C LEU A 148 -19.60 -13.31 -19.92
N ALA A 149 -18.33 -13.65 -19.65
CA ALA A 149 -17.65 -14.75 -20.34
C ALA A 149 -18.36 -16.09 -20.13
N VAL A 150 -18.65 -16.45 -18.86
CA VAL A 150 -19.34 -17.69 -18.52
C VAL A 150 -20.78 -17.69 -19.07
N TRP A 151 -21.48 -16.56 -19.00
CA TRP A 151 -22.82 -16.41 -19.59
C TRP A 151 -22.78 -16.62 -21.12
N PHE A 152 -21.84 -15.98 -21.81
CA PHE A 152 -21.68 -16.15 -23.28
C PHE A 152 -21.38 -17.61 -23.64
N LEU A 153 -20.48 -18.27 -22.90
CA LEU A 153 -20.15 -19.67 -23.08
C LEU A 153 -21.38 -20.58 -22.85
N SER A 154 -22.20 -20.23 -21.84
CA SER A 154 -23.44 -20.99 -21.56
C SER A 154 -24.44 -21.03 -22.72
N LYS A 155 -24.44 -20.00 -23.58
CA LYS A 155 -25.28 -19.96 -24.80
C LYS A 155 -24.76 -20.86 -25.93
N ARG A 156 -23.52 -21.35 -25.84
CA ARG A 156 -22.87 -22.19 -26.87
C ARG A 156 -22.84 -23.67 -26.54
N VAL A 157 -23.31 -24.06 -25.34
CA VAL A 157 -23.25 -25.45 -24.84
C VAL A 157 -24.64 -25.97 -24.47
N LYS A 158 -24.80 -27.30 -24.54
CA LYS A 158 -26.09 -27.97 -24.23
C LYS A 158 -26.12 -28.54 -22.80
N THR A 159 -24.96 -28.89 -22.24
CA THR A 159 -24.89 -29.61 -20.95
C THR A 159 -24.02 -28.87 -19.93
N GLY A 160 -24.33 -29.06 -18.67
CA GLY A 160 -23.51 -28.51 -17.57
C GLY A 160 -22.08 -29.07 -17.55
N GLY A 161 -21.89 -30.31 -18.01
CA GLY A 161 -20.55 -30.91 -18.16
C GLY A 161 -19.70 -30.21 -19.22
N GLN A 162 -20.30 -29.88 -20.37
CA GLN A 162 -19.61 -29.12 -21.43
C GLN A 162 -19.22 -27.72 -20.94
N LEU A 163 -20.14 -27.00 -20.27
CA LEU A 163 -19.84 -25.68 -19.72
C LEU A 163 -18.69 -25.77 -18.70
N ARG A 164 -18.76 -26.74 -17.81
CA ARG A 164 -17.73 -26.97 -16.78
C ARG A 164 -16.36 -27.23 -17.38
N GLY A 165 -16.28 -28.05 -18.44
CA GLY A 165 -15.04 -28.34 -19.15
C GLY A 165 -14.44 -27.13 -19.85
N ILE A 166 -15.25 -26.31 -20.54
CA ILE A 166 -14.77 -25.10 -21.21
C ILE A 166 -14.34 -24.05 -20.18
N VAL A 167 -15.11 -23.85 -19.10
CA VAL A 167 -14.76 -22.93 -18.02
C VAL A 167 -13.46 -23.37 -17.31
N PHE A 168 -13.24 -24.68 -17.15
CA PHE A 168 -11.98 -25.21 -16.64
C PHE A 168 -10.79 -24.81 -17.51
N LEU A 169 -10.88 -25.03 -18.83
CA LEU A 169 -9.80 -24.68 -19.76
C LEU A 169 -9.54 -23.17 -19.79
N LEU A 170 -10.60 -22.37 -19.85
CA LEU A 170 -10.49 -20.92 -19.90
C LEU A 170 -9.91 -20.36 -18.59
N SER A 171 -10.40 -20.80 -17.43
CA SER A 171 -9.86 -20.35 -16.14
C SER A 171 -8.41 -20.78 -15.94
N SER A 172 -8.02 -21.99 -16.41
CA SER A 172 -6.63 -22.45 -16.37
C SER A 172 -5.72 -21.61 -17.28
N ALA A 173 -6.18 -21.26 -18.48
CA ALA A 173 -5.44 -20.39 -19.38
C ALA A 173 -5.26 -18.97 -18.79
N CYS A 174 -6.34 -18.37 -18.26
CA CYS A 174 -6.28 -17.07 -17.60
C CYS A 174 -5.37 -17.09 -16.36
N PHE A 175 -5.41 -18.17 -15.56
CA PHE A 175 -4.51 -18.37 -14.44
C PHE A 175 -3.04 -18.34 -14.89
N ILE A 176 -2.69 -19.13 -15.92
CA ILE A 176 -1.31 -19.21 -16.42
C ILE A 176 -0.84 -17.86 -16.96
N ILE A 177 -1.68 -17.19 -17.78
CA ILE A 177 -1.34 -15.89 -18.38
C ILE A 177 -1.10 -14.84 -17.27
N SER A 178 -2.00 -14.74 -16.30
CA SER A 178 -1.89 -13.76 -15.22
C SER A 178 -0.70 -14.07 -14.31
N PHE A 179 -0.49 -15.34 -13.94
CA PHE A 179 0.66 -15.76 -13.13
C PHE A 179 1.98 -15.47 -13.85
N LEU A 180 2.13 -15.83 -15.12
CA LEU A 180 3.33 -15.54 -15.89
C LEU A 180 3.54 -14.02 -16.06
N SER A 181 2.47 -13.25 -16.22
CA SER A 181 2.55 -11.78 -16.27
C SER A 181 3.10 -11.19 -14.96
N MET A 182 2.67 -11.69 -13.80
CA MET A 182 3.22 -11.31 -12.49
C MET A 182 4.68 -11.75 -12.37
N PHE A 183 4.96 -13.02 -12.67
CA PHE A 183 6.29 -13.62 -12.57
C PHE A 183 7.32 -12.87 -13.43
N ILE A 184 7.03 -12.64 -14.71
CA ILE A 184 7.93 -11.92 -15.63
C ILE A 184 8.00 -10.44 -15.25
N GLY A 185 6.86 -9.83 -14.93
CA GLY A 185 6.76 -8.42 -14.54
C GLY A 185 7.65 -8.09 -13.34
N SER A 186 7.79 -8.99 -12.38
CA SER A 186 8.60 -8.79 -11.18
C SER A 186 10.11 -8.57 -11.44
N PHE A 187 10.61 -8.96 -12.61
CA PHE A 187 11.98 -8.69 -13.03
C PHE A 187 12.15 -7.41 -13.85
N ILE A 188 11.05 -6.78 -14.29
CA ILE A 188 11.09 -5.67 -15.25
C ILE A 188 10.69 -4.35 -14.59
N VAL A 189 9.76 -4.38 -13.62
CA VAL A 189 9.20 -3.16 -13.03
C VAL A 189 10.17 -2.52 -12.03
N SER A 190 10.16 -1.20 -11.99
CA SER A 190 10.89 -0.41 -10.99
C SER A 190 10.17 -0.35 -9.63
N SER A 191 8.85 -0.59 -9.61
CA SER A 191 8.03 -0.63 -8.40
C SER A 191 7.03 -1.78 -8.48
N TYR A 192 7.02 -2.62 -7.46
CA TYR A 192 6.08 -3.75 -7.36
C TYR A 192 4.61 -3.32 -7.23
N SER A 193 4.33 -2.10 -6.79
CA SER A 193 2.97 -1.56 -6.70
C SER A 193 2.24 -1.61 -8.04
N SER A 194 2.95 -1.37 -9.16
CA SER A 194 2.36 -1.38 -10.51
C SER A 194 1.82 -2.76 -10.90
N ILE A 195 2.52 -3.84 -10.58
CA ILE A 195 2.08 -5.21 -10.85
C ILE A 195 1.12 -5.73 -9.77
N TYR A 196 1.20 -5.20 -8.55
CA TYR A 196 0.30 -5.56 -7.45
C TYR A 196 -1.11 -5.01 -7.65
N PHE A 197 -1.27 -3.74 -8.08
CA PHE A 197 -2.57 -3.13 -8.34
C PHE A 197 -3.18 -3.51 -9.69
N SER A 198 -2.42 -4.15 -10.56
CA SER A 198 -2.86 -4.46 -11.93
C SER A 198 -3.91 -5.55 -11.97
N SER A 199 -5.00 -5.28 -12.68
CA SER A 199 -6.05 -6.26 -12.97
C SER A 199 -5.59 -7.43 -13.86
N LEU A 200 -4.43 -7.34 -14.51
CA LEU A 200 -3.89 -8.41 -15.34
C LEU A 200 -2.95 -9.34 -14.56
N THR A 201 -2.01 -8.75 -13.82
CA THR A 201 -0.94 -9.52 -13.16
C THR A 201 -1.40 -10.15 -11.86
N HIS A 202 -2.28 -9.49 -11.08
CA HIS A 202 -2.67 -9.93 -9.74
C HIS A 202 -4.07 -10.57 -9.67
N VAL A 203 -4.56 -11.13 -10.76
CA VAL A 203 -5.88 -11.78 -10.78
C VAL A 203 -5.82 -13.30 -10.85
N TYR A 204 -4.67 -13.88 -11.03
CA TYR A 204 -4.55 -15.35 -11.10
C TYR A 204 -5.09 -16.09 -9.85
N PRO A 205 -5.10 -15.54 -8.60
CA PRO A 205 -5.75 -16.17 -7.48
C PRO A 205 -7.25 -16.40 -7.72
N PHE A 206 -7.95 -15.41 -8.32
CA PHE A 206 -9.35 -15.55 -8.72
C PHE A 206 -9.55 -16.70 -9.70
N PHE A 207 -8.70 -16.81 -10.72
CA PHE A 207 -8.80 -17.89 -11.71
C PHE A 207 -8.44 -19.26 -11.11
N LEU A 208 -7.51 -19.33 -10.18
CA LEU A 208 -7.20 -20.56 -9.45
C LEU A 208 -8.43 -21.05 -8.64
N GLY A 209 -9.13 -20.12 -7.97
CA GLY A 209 -10.41 -20.39 -7.34
C GLY A 209 -11.47 -20.84 -8.33
N SER A 210 -11.52 -20.23 -9.53
CA SER A 210 -12.43 -20.61 -10.61
C SER A 210 -12.16 -22.04 -11.13
N VAL A 211 -10.88 -22.44 -11.27
CA VAL A 211 -10.49 -23.81 -11.59
C VAL A 211 -11.04 -24.78 -10.54
N LEU A 212 -10.82 -24.49 -9.24
CA LEU A 212 -11.35 -25.32 -8.17
C LEU A 212 -12.87 -25.44 -8.24
N ALA A 213 -13.60 -24.38 -8.59
CA ALA A 213 -15.05 -24.37 -8.72
C ALA A 213 -15.55 -25.38 -9.76
N THR A 214 -14.81 -25.55 -10.85
CA THR A 214 -15.14 -26.55 -11.90
C THR A 214 -14.96 -27.99 -11.40
N LEU A 215 -14.06 -28.21 -10.45
CA LEU A 215 -13.74 -29.52 -9.93
C LEU A 215 -14.62 -29.93 -8.74
N VAL A 216 -14.96 -28.99 -7.86
CA VAL A 216 -15.60 -29.28 -6.56
C VAL A 216 -17.06 -28.83 -6.52
N GLY A 217 -17.38 -27.63 -6.99
CA GLY A 217 -18.72 -27.01 -6.85
C GLY A 217 -19.02 -26.55 -5.42
N VAL A 218 -20.13 -25.82 -5.26
CA VAL A 218 -20.57 -25.31 -3.93
C VAL A 218 -21.71 -26.16 -3.37
N ARG A 219 -22.83 -26.30 -4.09
CA ARG A 219 -24.01 -27.06 -3.63
C ARG A 219 -24.10 -28.44 -4.26
N GLN A 220 -23.67 -28.58 -5.52
CA GLN A 220 -23.69 -29.84 -6.22
C GLN A 220 -22.46 -30.66 -5.88
N THR A 221 -22.64 -31.91 -5.53
CA THR A 221 -21.57 -32.85 -5.27
C THR A 221 -21.00 -33.38 -6.59
N THR A 222 -19.78 -32.98 -6.92
CA THR A 222 -19.05 -33.48 -8.08
C THR A 222 -18.49 -34.88 -7.82
N PRO A 223 -18.14 -35.66 -8.86
CA PRO A 223 -17.50 -36.96 -8.68
C PRO A 223 -16.17 -36.87 -7.88
N LEU A 224 -15.40 -35.82 -8.09
CA LEU A 224 -14.15 -35.59 -7.32
C LEU A 224 -14.45 -35.34 -5.85
N LEU A 225 -15.38 -34.41 -5.53
CA LEU A 225 -15.76 -34.12 -4.15
C LEU A 225 -16.30 -35.36 -3.45
N LYS A 226 -17.11 -36.19 -4.15
CA LYS A 226 -17.63 -37.43 -3.61
C LYS A 226 -16.50 -38.42 -3.24
N ARG A 227 -15.51 -38.57 -4.11
CA ARG A 227 -14.33 -39.42 -3.83
C ARG A 227 -13.54 -38.88 -2.64
N LEU A 228 -13.28 -37.58 -2.59
CA LEU A 228 -12.55 -36.93 -1.49
C LEU A 228 -13.30 -37.06 -0.16
N ASN A 229 -14.62 -36.91 -0.18
CA ASN A 229 -15.47 -37.11 1.00
C ASN A 229 -15.44 -38.58 1.52
N GLN A 230 -15.28 -39.54 0.63
CA GLN A 230 -15.11 -40.96 1.03
C GLN A 230 -13.71 -41.23 1.60
N ALA A 231 -12.69 -40.58 1.04
CA ALA A 231 -11.29 -40.81 1.40
C ALA A 231 -10.84 -40.06 2.66
N LEU A 232 -11.40 -38.88 2.94
CA LEU A 232 -10.96 -38.00 4.02
C LEU A 232 -11.99 -37.96 5.15
N ASP A 233 -11.53 -38.04 6.38
CA ASP A 233 -12.33 -37.88 7.60
C ASP A 233 -12.31 -36.40 8.09
N ILE A 234 -13.04 -36.12 9.18
CA ILE A 234 -13.13 -34.78 9.79
C ILE A 234 -11.74 -34.32 10.27
N LYS A 235 -10.96 -35.21 10.87
CA LYS A 235 -9.63 -34.90 11.40
C LYS A 235 -8.67 -34.51 10.28
N GLN A 236 -8.67 -35.29 9.19
CA GLN A 236 -7.83 -35.02 8.02
C GLN A 236 -8.23 -33.72 7.32
N ALA A 237 -9.53 -33.47 7.15
CA ALA A 237 -10.02 -32.20 6.61
C ALA A 237 -9.63 -31.00 7.50
N SER A 238 -9.71 -31.14 8.82
CA SER A 238 -9.27 -30.11 9.76
C SER A 238 -7.76 -29.89 9.71
N LEU A 239 -6.96 -30.95 9.53
CA LEU A 239 -5.50 -30.82 9.35
C LEU A 239 -5.15 -30.13 8.03
N ILE A 240 -5.86 -30.41 6.95
CA ILE A 240 -5.67 -29.71 5.66
C ILE A 240 -5.98 -28.22 5.83
N PHE A 241 -7.08 -27.87 6.50
CA PHE A 241 -7.41 -26.48 6.80
C PHE A 241 -6.33 -25.81 7.67
N GLY A 242 -5.90 -26.49 8.75
CA GLY A 242 -4.86 -26.01 9.65
C GLY A 242 -3.50 -25.86 8.96
N GLY A 243 -3.15 -26.77 8.05
CA GLY A 243 -1.94 -26.69 7.24
C GLY A 243 -1.95 -25.47 6.28
N GLY A 244 -3.09 -25.22 5.62
CA GLY A 244 -3.27 -24.03 4.79
C GLY A 244 -3.19 -22.73 5.61
N LEU A 245 -3.84 -22.69 6.77
CA LEU A 245 -3.75 -21.56 7.69
C LEU A 245 -2.33 -21.35 8.20
N GLY A 246 -1.63 -22.45 8.58
CA GLY A 246 -0.24 -22.40 9.02
C GLY A 246 0.71 -21.84 7.96
N LEU A 247 0.53 -22.25 6.68
CA LEU A 247 1.30 -21.69 5.58
C LEU A 247 1.03 -20.19 5.39
N LEU A 248 -0.23 -19.75 5.45
CA LEU A 248 -0.58 -18.33 5.39
C LEU A 248 0.07 -17.54 6.54
N LEU A 249 0.07 -18.08 7.76
CA LEU A 249 0.73 -17.43 8.90
C LEU A 249 2.25 -17.34 8.70
N ILE A 250 2.90 -18.41 8.21
CA ILE A 250 4.34 -18.37 7.89
C ILE A 250 4.63 -17.27 6.87
N LEU A 251 3.87 -17.20 5.77
CA LEU A 251 4.03 -16.14 4.78
C LEU A 251 3.82 -14.75 5.40
N THR A 252 2.83 -14.61 6.30
CA THR A 252 2.50 -13.35 6.96
C THR A 252 3.63 -12.85 7.86
N PHE A 253 4.34 -13.75 8.56
CA PHE A 253 5.43 -13.35 9.46
C PHE A 253 6.75 -13.08 8.75
N PHE A 254 7.03 -13.73 7.62
CA PHE A 254 8.38 -13.76 7.06
C PHE A 254 8.52 -13.08 5.69
N VAL A 255 7.43 -12.83 4.95
CA VAL A 255 7.52 -12.31 3.59
C VAL A 255 7.17 -10.84 3.54
N LYS A 256 8.13 -9.99 3.16
CA LYS A 256 7.92 -8.55 2.97
C LYS A 256 7.33 -8.25 1.59
N PHE A 257 6.58 -7.15 1.47
CA PHE A 257 6.02 -6.66 0.20
C PHE A 257 7.10 -6.38 -0.85
N THR A 258 8.25 -5.88 -0.45
CA THR A 258 9.40 -5.59 -1.33
C THR A 258 10.19 -6.83 -1.73
N SER A 259 9.87 -8.02 -1.19
CA SER A 259 10.59 -9.26 -1.51
C SER A 259 10.20 -9.79 -2.88
N LEU A 260 11.17 -10.02 -3.76
CA LEU A 260 10.96 -10.71 -5.05
C LEU A 260 10.26 -12.06 -4.87
N PHE A 261 10.55 -12.79 -3.78
CA PHE A 261 9.89 -14.05 -3.46
C PHE A 261 8.37 -13.94 -3.38
N ALA A 262 7.83 -12.80 -2.87
CA ALA A 262 6.39 -12.58 -2.79
C ALA A 262 5.73 -12.71 -4.18
N TYR A 263 6.34 -12.12 -5.21
CA TYR A 263 5.82 -12.07 -6.59
C TYR A 263 6.10 -13.34 -7.39
N LEU A 264 7.18 -14.04 -7.10
CA LEU A 264 7.52 -15.29 -7.78
C LEU A 264 6.68 -16.48 -7.26
N LEU A 265 6.56 -16.61 -5.95
CA LEU A 265 5.96 -17.79 -5.32
C LEU A 265 5.01 -17.45 -4.17
N GLY A 266 5.21 -16.36 -3.43
CA GLY A 266 4.45 -16.02 -2.23
C GLY A 266 2.94 -15.97 -2.47
N PHE A 267 2.49 -15.19 -3.44
CA PHE A 267 1.08 -15.09 -3.81
C PHE A 267 0.50 -16.42 -4.34
N LEU A 268 1.28 -17.19 -5.08
CA LEU A 268 0.86 -18.51 -5.55
C LEU A 268 0.66 -19.48 -4.37
N LEU A 269 1.58 -19.51 -3.41
CA LEU A 269 1.49 -20.34 -2.22
C LEU A 269 0.28 -19.93 -1.35
N ALA A 270 0.02 -18.64 -1.19
CA ALA A 270 -1.15 -18.13 -0.46
C ALA A 270 -2.46 -18.55 -1.14
N SER A 271 -2.51 -18.47 -2.47
CA SER A 271 -3.67 -18.90 -3.26
C SER A 271 -3.88 -20.42 -3.18
N LEU A 272 -2.81 -21.22 -3.26
CA LEU A 272 -2.88 -22.69 -3.10
C LEU A 272 -3.32 -23.08 -1.67
N ALA A 273 -2.77 -22.43 -0.64
CA ALA A 273 -3.22 -22.62 0.73
C ALA A 273 -4.73 -22.38 0.85
N THR A 274 -5.23 -21.31 0.24
CA THR A 274 -6.67 -20.99 0.22
C THR A 274 -7.49 -22.03 -0.53
N VAL A 275 -7.00 -22.56 -1.65
CA VAL A 275 -7.64 -23.67 -2.39
C VAL A 275 -7.82 -24.89 -1.48
N PHE A 276 -6.78 -25.27 -0.74
CA PHE A 276 -6.84 -26.38 0.21
C PHE A 276 -7.80 -26.08 1.37
N MET A 277 -7.83 -24.85 1.88
CA MET A 277 -8.78 -24.43 2.91
C MET A 277 -10.23 -24.49 2.41
N ILE A 278 -10.51 -24.04 1.17
CA ILE A 278 -11.84 -24.14 0.55
C ILE A 278 -12.26 -25.60 0.42
N LEU A 279 -11.36 -26.47 -0.05
CA LEU A 279 -11.63 -27.90 -0.18
C LEU A 279 -11.93 -28.53 1.17
N ALA A 280 -11.10 -28.25 2.17
CA ALA A 280 -11.28 -28.73 3.54
C ALA A 280 -12.62 -28.31 4.14
N THR A 281 -12.99 -27.02 4.00
CA THR A 281 -14.27 -26.52 4.50
C THR A 281 -15.48 -27.10 3.76
N ARG A 282 -15.34 -27.42 2.46
CA ARG A 282 -16.38 -28.15 1.72
C ARG A 282 -16.58 -29.57 2.26
N ILE A 283 -15.49 -30.30 2.54
CA ILE A 283 -15.54 -31.64 3.14
C ILE A 283 -16.14 -31.58 4.55
N LEU A 284 -15.70 -30.63 5.37
CA LEU A 284 -16.23 -30.40 6.71
C LEU A 284 -17.73 -30.12 6.69
N HIS A 285 -18.21 -29.30 5.75
CA HIS A 285 -19.63 -29.01 5.59
C HIS A 285 -20.47 -30.28 5.38
N GLU A 286 -20.02 -31.20 4.52
CA GLU A 286 -20.70 -32.47 4.25
C GLU A 286 -20.60 -33.45 5.44
N LYS A 287 -19.50 -33.44 6.17
CA LYS A 287 -19.22 -34.33 7.31
C LYS A 287 -19.87 -33.87 8.62
N THR A 288 -20.30 -32.61 8.70
CA THR A 288 -20.89 -32.03 9.91
C THR A 288 -22.33 -31.52 9.67
N PRO A 289 -23.27 -32.38 9.21
CA PRO A 289 -24.61 -31.94 8.85
C PRO A 289 -25.37 -31.35 10.03
N THR A 290 -25.18 -31.88 11.22
CA THR A 290 -25.89 -31.50 12.45
C THR A 290 -25.21 -30.39 13.26
N ILE A 291 -23.96 -30.09 12.98
CA ILE A 291 -23.21 -29.05 13.70
C ILE A 291 -23.56 -27.69 13.06
N GLU A 292 -24.09 -26.77 13.85
CA GLU A 292 -24.29 -25.40 13.44
C GLU A 292 -23.01 -24.57 13.63
N GLU A 293 -22.80 -23.60 12.73
CA GLU A 293 -21.69 -22.68 12.82
C GLU A 293 -21.93 -21.73 14.00
N PRO A 294 -20.93 -21.51 14.90
CA PRO A 294 -21.10 -20.61 16.03
C PRO A 294 -21.52 -19.19 15.58
N THR A 295 -22.45 -18.59 16.30
CA THR A 295 -23.01 -17.27 15.96
C THR A 295 -21.93 -16.19 15.83
N VAL A 296 -20.89 -16.25 16.66
CA VAL A 296 -19.76 -15.30 16.60
C VAL A 296 -19.02 -15.44 15.27
N ILE A 297 -18.72 -16.66 14.82
CA ILE A 297 -18.06 -16.91 13.53
C ILE A 297 -18.93 -16.41 12.38
N SER A 298 -20.23 -16.69 12.45
CA SER A 298 -21.18 -16.20 11.45
C SER A 298 -21.22 -14.67 11.40
N PHE A 299 -21.29 -14.00 12.57
CA PHE A 299 -21.29 -12.55 12.68
C PHE A 299 -20.02 -11.92 12.10
N LEU A 300 -18.84 -12.41 12.49
CA LEU A 300 -17.54 -11.91 11.99
C LEU A 300 -17.42 -12.06 10.46
N ALA A 301 -17.88 -13.19 9.91
CA ALA A 301 -17.85 -13.41 8.47
C ALA A 301 -18.89 -12.56 7.71
N ASP A 302 -20.05 -12.33 8.28
CA ASP A 302 -21.11 -11.54 7.63
C ASP A 302 -20.75 -10.07 7.56
N THR A 303 -20.07 -9.55 8.59
CA THR A 303 -19.61 -8.16 8.67
C THR A 303 -18.23 -7.95 8.01
N SER A 304 -17.51 -9.01 7.68
CA SER A 304 -16.10 -8.96 7.23
C SER A 304 -15.86 -8.00 6.06
N TYR A 305 -16.76 -7.96 5.08
CA TYR A 305 -16.64 -7.06 3.93
C TYR A 305 -16.74 -5.58 4.33
N ALA A 306 -17.73 -5.24 5.14
CA ALA A 306 -17.89 -3.87 5.59
C ALA A 306 -16.75 -3.44 6.56
N VAL A 307 -16.30 -4.35 7.45
CA VAL A 307 -15.10 -4.09 8.28
C VAL A 307 -13.88 -3.81 7.41
N TYR A 308 -13.68 -4.59 6.32
CA TYR A 308 -12.61 -4.33 5.35
C TYR A 308 -12.72 -2.93 4.73
N LEU A 309 -13.92 -2.44 4.43
CA LEU A 309 -14.10 -1.10 3.88
C LEU A 309 -13.78 0.01 4.89
N PHE A 310 -14.24 -0.12 6.14
CA PHE A 310 -14.11 0.94 7.15
C PHE A 310 -12.74 1.01 7.84
N HIS A 311 -12.01 -0.12 7.95
CA HIS A 311 -10.83 -0.18 8.80
C HIS A 311 -9.71 0.77 8.34
N TRP A 312 -9.46 0.87 7.05
CA TRP A 312 -8.32 1.64 6.53
C TRP A 312 -8.51 3.16 6.69
N PRO A 313 -9.60 3.79 6.20
CA PRO A 313 -9.75 5.24 6.37
C PRO A 313 -9.82 5.64 7.84
N PHE A 314 -10.46 4.87 8.72
CA PHE A 314 -10.44 5.14 10.15
C PHE A 314 -9.05 5.00 10.74
N TYR A 315 -8.30 3.95 10.37
CA TYR A 315 -6.96 3.74 10.87
C TYR A 315 -6.02 4.90 10.48
N ILE A 316 -6.00 5.29 9.21
CA ILE A 316 -5.20 6.42 8.73
C ILE A 316 -5.54 7.72 9.49
N ILE A 317 -6.82 8.01 9.68
CA ILE A 317 -7.26 9.21 10.40
C ILE A 317 -6.82 9.15 11.87
N PHE A 318 -7.05 8.03 12.57
CA PHE A 318 -6.78 7.97 14.01
C PHE A 318 -5.31 7.86 14.37
N THR A 319 -4.48 7.29 13.51
CA THR A 319 -3.01 7.30 13.72
C THR A 319 -2.43 8.71 13.69
N GLN A 320 -3.11 9.68 13.09
CA GLN A 320 -2.70 11.09 13.12
C GLN A 320 -3.07 11.79 14.44
N LEU A 321 -4.00 11.24 15.20
CA LEU A 321 -4.54 11.85 16.42
C LEU A 321 -3.99 11.21 17.69
N MET A 322 -3.57 9.96 17.62
CA MET A 322 -3.16 9.17 18.78
C MET A 322 -2.16 8.08 18.39
N GLY A 323 -1.50 7.49 19.39
CA GLY A 323 -0.56 6.37 19.16
C GLY A 323 -1.26 5.14 18.56
N ASN A 324 -0.45 4.23 17.97
CA ASN A 324 -0.96 3.10 17.18
C ASN A 324 -2.01 2.25 17.92
N LEU A 325 -1.73 1.80 19.15
CA LEU A 325 -2.64 0.89 19.84
C LEU A 325 -4.02 1.48 20.13
N PRO A 326 -4.17 2.72 20.67
CA PRO A 326 -5.46 3.39 20.79
C PRO A 326 -6.17 3.59 19.44
N ALA A 327 -5.43 3.94 18.39
CA ALA A 327 -5.96 4.10 17.04
C ALA A 327 -6.55 2.79 16.51
N VAL A 328 -5.85 1.67 16.68
CA VAL A 328 -6.32 0.33 16.31
C VAL A 328 -7.61 -0.04 17.04
N ILE A 329 -7.63 0.16 18.38
CA ILE A 329 -8.82 -0.15 19.18
C ILE A 329 -10.03 0.64 18.69
N LEU A 330 -9.89 1.96 18.53
CA LEU A 330 -10.97 2.83 18.06
C LEU A 330 -11.41 2.47 16.63
N THR A 331 -10.45 2.19 15.75
CA THR A 331 -10.72 1.72 14.38
C THR A 331 -11.54 0.43 14.38
N ILE A 332 -11.17 -0.57 15.17
CA ILE A 332 -11.91 -1.84 15.26
C ILE A 332 -13.33 -1.58 15.77
N LEU A 333 -13.48 -0.82 16.84
CA LEU A 333 -14.80 -0.53 17.43
C LEU A 333 -15.74 0.16 16.43
N LEU A 334 -15.27 1.22 15.77
CA LEU A 334 -16.09 1.95 14.79
C LEU A 334 -16.32 1.14 13.52
N SER A 335 -15.33 0.40 13.03
CA SER A 335 -15.50 -0.46 11.87
C SER A 335 -16.56 -1.53 12.10
N TYR A 336 -16.57 -2.21 13.25
CA TYR A 336 -17.62 -3.18 13.57
C TYR A 336 -18.97 -2.53 13.83
N LEU A 337 -19.02 -1.34 14.43
CA LEU A 337 -20.25 -0.58 14.62
C LEU A 337 -20.92 -0.29 13.26
N PHE A 338 -20.17 0.34 12.34
CA PHE A 338 -20.72 0.71 11.03
C PHE A 338 -20.90 -0.50 10.11
N ALA A 339 -20.08 -1.54 10.22
CA ALA A 339 -20.28 -2.79 9.51
C ALA A 339 -21.56 -3.51 9.94
N THR A 340 -21.88 -3.50 11.23
CA THR A 340 -23.13 -4.06 11.77
C THR A 340 -24.34 -3.26 11.26
N LEU A 341 -24.26 -1.94 11.30
CA LEU A 341 -25.30 -1.06 10.77
C LEU A 341 -25.48 -1.28 9.25
N SER A 342 -24.40 -1.38 8.50
CA SER A 342 -24.43 -1.67 7.06
C SER A 342 -25.15 -2.98 6.78
N PHE A 343 -24.64 -4.08 7.34
CA PHE A 343 -25.11 -5.43 7.01
C PHE A 343 -26.53 -5.74 7.50
N TYR A 344 -26.87 -5.32 8.73
CA TYR A 344 -28.14 -5.69 9.35
C TYR A 344 -29.25 -4.63 9.21
N VAL A 345 -28.94 -3.41 8.78
CA VAL A 345 -29.95 -2.34 8.63
C VAL A 345 -29.98 -1.79 7.21
N ILE A 346 -28.87 -1.23 6.74
CA ILE A 346 -28.85 -0.42 5.51
C ILE A 346 -28.96 -1.30 4.25
N GLU A 347 -28.14 -2.34 4.13
CA GLU A 347 -28.20 -3.26 2.99
C GLU A 347 -29.59 -3.92 2.84
N PRO A 348 -30.21 -4.49 3.92
CA PRO A 348 -31.56 -5.01 3.85
C PRO A 348 -32.60 -3.95 3.47
N MET A 349 -32.51 -2.74 4.06
CA MET A 349 -33.44 -1.63 3.78
C MET A 349 -33.41 -1.23 2.29
N ILE A 350 -32.22 -1.09 1.69
CA ILE A 350 -32.03 -0.75 0.27
C ILE A 350 -32.47 -1.90 -0.63
N ALA A 351 -32.19 -3.15 -0.25
CA ALA A 351 -32.55 -4.34 -1.02
C ALA A 351 -34.03 -4.74 -0.88
N GLY A 352 -34.84 -4.02 -0.09
CA GLY A 352 -36.23 -4.37 0.18
C GLY A 352 -36.39 -5.69 0.96
N LYS A 353 -35.41 -6.04 1.79
CA LYS A 353 -35.39 -7.24 2.65
C LYS A 353 -35.59 -6.86 4.11
N THR A 354 -35.99 -7.81 4.91
CA THR A 354 -36.12 -7.64 6.36
C THR A 354 -34.92 -8.25 7.10
N SER A 355 -34.52 -7.62 8.19
CA SER A 355 -33.60 -8.19 9.18
C SER A 355 -34.16 -7.96 10.58
N TRP A 356 -33.69 -8.73 11.57
CA TRP A 356 -34.14 -8.58 12.94
C TRP A 356 -33.89 -7.19 13.53
N LEU A 357 -32.75 -6.59 13.17
CA LEU A 357 -32.36 -5.25 13.64
C LEU A 357 -33.16 -4.17 12.92
N LEU A 358 -33.42 -4.34 11.62
CA LEU A 358 -34.25 -3.43 10.84
C LEU A 358 -35.71 -3.46 11.35
N GLN A 359 -36.26 -4.65 11.67
CA GLN A 359 -37.61 -4.77 12.27
C GLN A 359 -37.71 -4.06 13.63
N LYS A 360 -36.68 -4.15 14.48
CA LYS A 360 -36.60 -3.37 15.71
C LYS A 360 -36.52 -1.87 15.45
N ALA A 361 -35.72 -1.45 14.47
CA ALA A 361 -35.57 -0.06 14.09
C ALA A 361 -36.86 0.51 13.48
N GLU A 362 -37.59 -0.26 12.68
CA GLU A 362 -38.88 0.14 12.08
C GLU A 362 -39.99 0.36 13.11
N GLY A 363 -39.83 -0.12 14.34
CA GLY A 363 -40.70 0.23 15.47
C GLY A 363 -40.55 1.69 15.96
N VAL A 364 -39.48 2.40 15.52
CA VAL A 364 -39.26 3.82 15.83
C VAL A 364 -39.97 4.68 14.78
N PRO A 365 -40.87 5.59 15.18
CA PRO A 365 -41.53 6.51 14.25
C PRO A 365 -40.53 7.30 13.43
N PHE A 366 -40.79 7.49 12.14
CA PHE A 366 -39.94 8.26 11.23
C PHE A 366 -38.51 7.74 11.03
N ILE A 367 -38.17 6.51 11.39
CA ILE A 367 -36.81 5.97 11.29
C ILE A 367 -36.26 6.08 9.87
N ARG A 368 -37.04 5.83 8.84
CA ARG A 368 -36.64 5.94 7.43
C ARG A 368 -36.33 7.38 7.05
N GLN A 369 -37.09 8.36 7.55
CA GLN A 369 -36.82 9.78 7.34
C GLN A 369 -35.55 10.22 8.06
N ILE A 370 -35.32 9.71 9.28
CA ILE A 370 -34.10 9.97 10.05
C ILE A 370 -32.88 9.44 9.26
N PHE A 371 -32.94 8.19 8.78
CA PHE A 371 -31.85 7.66 7.95
C PHE A 371 -31.66 8.46 6.67
N ALA A 372 -32.72 8.77 5.92
CA ALA A 372 -32.63 9.57 4.70
C ALA A 372 -32.05 10.96 4.97
N GLY A 373 -32.49 11.63 6.04
CA GLY A 373 -31.97 12.92 6.46
C GLY A 373 -30.49 12.87 6.85
N SER A 374 -30.10 11.85 7.64
CA SER A 374 -28.69 11.63 8.01
C SER A 374 -27.79 11.39 6.80
N PHE A 375 -28.23 10.55 5.85
CA PHE A 375 -27.51 10.35 4.59
C PHE A 375 -27.42 11.63 3.77
N GLY A 376 -28.48 12.44 3.71
CA GLY A 376 -28.46 13.74 3.02
C GLY A 376 -27.45 14.70 3.63
N VAL A 377 -27.39 14.80 4.96
CA VAL A 377 -26.43 15.64 5.68
C VAL A 377 -25.00 15.15 5.44
N LEU A 378 -24.75 13.84 5.57
CA LEU A 378 -23.41 13.28 5.32
C LEU A 378 -22.96 13.47 3.86
N ALA A 379 -23.88 13.32 2.91
CA ALA A 379 -23.60 13.59 1.50
C ALA A 379 -23.24 15.06 1.26
N LEU A 380 -24.00 16.00 1.86
CA LEU A 380 -23.70 17.43 1.77
C LEU A 380 -22.32 17.75 2.35
N ILE A 381 -21.99 17.21 3.54
CA ILE A 381 -20.67 17.39 4.15
C ILE A 381 -19.59 16.84 3.23
N SER A 382 -19.78 15.64 2.67
CA SER A 382 -18.81 15.03 1.76
C SER A 382 -18.58 15.87 0.50
N VAL A 383 -19.64 16.43 -0.08
CA VAL A 383 -19.54 17.33 -1.24
C VAL A 383 -18.77 18.60 -0.86
N ILE A 384 -19.07 19.21 0.28
CA ILE A 384 -18.35 20.40 0.77
C ILE A 384 -16.84 20.06 0.93
N ILE A 385 -16.49 18.93 1.55
CA ILE A 385 -15.09 18.52 1.72
C ILE A 385 -14.40 18.38 0.36
N VAL A 386 -15.04 17.72 -0.61
CA VAL A 386 -14.48 17.55 -1.96
C VAL A 386 -14.26 18.90 -2.65
N MET A 387 -15.18 19.86 -2.46
CA MET A 387 -15.07 21.20 -3.07
C MET A 387 -13.95 22.05 -2.47
N ILE A 388 -13.66 21.88 -1.18
CA ILE A 388 -12.63 22.68 -0.48
C ILE A 388 -11.28 21.96 -0.40
N ALA A 389 -11.23 20.68 -0.74
CA ALA A 389 -10.01 19.88 -0.70
C ALA A 389 -9.00 20.38 -1.75
N PRO A 390 -7.71 20.50 -1.40
CA PRO A 390 -6.69 20.86 -2.37
C PRO A 390 -6.50 19.70 -3.38
N GLN A 391 -6.09 20.04 -4.61
CA GLN A 391 -5.74 19.02 -5.61
C GLN A 391 -4.37 18.39 -5.32
N VAL A 392 -3.44 19.20 -4.79
CA VAL A 392 -2.09 18.80 -4.38
C VAL A 392 -1.93 19.24 -2.92
N GLY A 393 -1.27 18.44 -2.11
CA GLY A 393 -1.00 18.78 -0.71
C GLY A 393 -0.11 20.01 -0.58
N ALA A 394 -0.24 20.73 0.51
CA ALA A 394 0.57 21.93 0.79
C ALA A 394 2.05 21.57 0.85
N PHE A 395 2.37 20.41 1.43
CA PHE A 395 3.72 19.88 1.52
C PHE A 395 4.35 19.62 0.12
N GLU A 396 3.63 18.93 -0.76
CA GLU A 396 4.11 18.66 -2.13
C GLU A 396 4.26 19.96 -2.93
N THR A 397 3.33 20.89 -2.79
CA THR A 397 3.39 22.22 -3.42
C THR A 397 4.65 22.98 -2.99
N ASP A 398 4.96 23.00 -1.69
CA ASP A 398 6.16 23.67 -1.16
C ASP A 398 7.44 23.04 -1.71
N LEU A 399 7.52 21.70 -1.77
CA LEU A 399 8.67 21.00 -2.35
C LEU A 399 8.86 21.28 -3.85
N ILE A 400 7.77 21.30 -4.62
CA ILE A 400 7.83 21.59 -6.06
C ILE A 400 8.27 23.05 -6.29
N GLU A 401 7.68 24.02 -5.59
CA GLU A 401 8.05 25.44 -5.71
C GLU A 401 9.52 25.68 -5.32
N THR A 402 9.95 25.06 -4.21
CA THR A 402 11.32 25.18 -3.73
C THR A 402 12.31 24.56 -4.71
N GLY A 403 11.98 23.38 -5.26
CA GLY A 403 12.78 22.71 -6.28
C GLY A 403 12.92 23.54 -7.56
N LEU A 404 11.83 24.18 -8.02
CA LEU A 404 11.87 25.07 -9.20
C LEU A 404 12.72 26.32 -8.97
N LYS A 405 12.57 26.99 -7.82
CA LYS A 405 13.40 28.15 -7.45
C LYS A 405 14.87 27.80 -7.39
N GLN A 406 15.20 26.63 -6.83
CA GLN A 406 16.56 26.14 -6.74
C GLN A 406 17.15 25.80 -8.12
N ALA A 407 16.41 25.11 -8.98
CA ALA A 407 16.86 24.78 -10.33
C ALA A 407 17.22 26.05 -11.13
N GLN A 408 16.40 27.11 -10.99
CA GLN A 408 16.65 28.41 -11.61
C GLN A 408 17.93 29.08 -11.07
N ALA A 409 18.14 29.06 -9.74
CA ALA A 409 19.35 29.61 -9.11
C ALA A 409 20.61 28.80 -9.49
N GLY A 410 20.47 27.47 -9.61
CA GLY A 410 21.57 26.55 -9.97
C GLY A 410 22.16 26.83 -11.34
N LEU A 411 21.36 27.21 -12.34
CA LEU A 411 21.85 27.54 -13.68
C LEU A 411 22.82 28.72 -13.69
N VAL A 412 22.57 29.76 -12.90
CA VAL A 412 23.46 30.93 -12.79
C VAL A 412 24.75 30.57 -12.05
N ARG A 413 24.66 29.84 -10.93
CA ARG A 413 25.81 29.47 -10.10
C ARG A 413 26.78 28.52 -10.83
N THR A 414 26.27 27.56 -11.59
CA THR A 414 27.12 26.60 -12.34
C THR A 414 28.08 27.30 -13.30
N LYS A 415 27.63 28.35 -13.97
CA LYS A 415 28.47 29.15 -14.85
C LYS A 415 29.59 29.84 -14.08
N THR A 416 29.27 30.52 -12.97
CA THR A 416 30.25 31.21 -12.12
C THR A 416 31.28 30.25 -11.52
N MET A 417 30.88 29.06 -11.11
CA MET A 417 31.76 28.01 -10.57
C MET A 417 32.74 27.49 -11.64
N ALA A 418 32.28 27.29 -12.87
CA ALA A 418 33.15 26.86 -13.96
C ALA A 418 34.25 27.89 -14.29
N GLU A 419 33.87 29.18 -14.26
CA GLU A 419 34.83 30.29 -14.46
C GLU A 419 35.87 30.36 -13.30
N GLN A 420 35.44 30.17 -12.05
CA GLN A 420 36.33 30.11 -10.88
C GLN A 420 37.26 28.88 -10.90
N ALA A 421 36.78 27.73 -11.34
CA ALA A 421 37.58 26.51 -11.46
C ALA A 421 38.71 26.67 -12.47
N GLU A 422 38.49 27.35 -13.59
CA GLU A 422 39.52 27.62 -14.59
C GLU A 422 40.66 28.50 -14.06
N ALA A 423 40.37 29.37 -13.09
CA ALA A 423 41.36 30.21 -12.43
C ALA A 423 42.16 29.49 -11.33
N SER A 424 41.80 28.30 -10.91
CA SER A 424 42.42 27.57 -9.81
C SER A 424 43.58 26.70 -10.27
N ARG A 425 44.59 26.47 -9.37
CA ARG A 425 45.80 25.65 -9.65
C ARG A 425 45.47 24.18 -10.00
N TYR A 426 44.35 23.66 -9.48
CA TYR A 426 43.89 22.27 -9.63
C TYR A 426 42.68 22.13 -10.54
N ASN A 427 42.22 23.17 -11.17
CA ASN A 427 40.97 23.20 -11.93
C ASN A 427 39.72 22.87 -11.08
N ILE A 428 39.76 23.16 -9.80
CA ILE A 428 38.66 22.92 -8.82
C ILE A 428 38.38 24.24 -8.11
N ALA A 429 37.12 24.67 -8.08
CA ALA A 429 36.70 25.85 -7.35
C ALA A 429 36.64 25.55 -5.84
N ASP A 430 37.07 26.51 -5.03
CA ASP A 430 36.77 26.45 -3.60
C ASP A 430 35.25 26.59 -3.36
N GLY A 431 34.75 25.96 -2.32
CA GLY A 431 33.34 26.02 -1.95
C GLY A 431 32.75 24.67 -1.63
N VAL A 432 31.43 24.64 -1.49
CA VAL A 432 30.63 23.49 -1.07
C VAL A 432 29.51 23.22 -2.07
N SER A 433 29.38 21.97 -2.49
CA SER A 433 28.20 21.47 -3.22
C SER A 433 27.43 20.51 -2.34
N ILE A 434 26.15 20.76 -2.13
CA ILE A 434 25.22 19.92 -1.35
C ILE A 434 24.26 19.26 -2.35
N ILE A 435 24.38 17.95 -2.52
CA ILE A 435 23.53 17.14 -3.39
C ILE A 435 22.63 16.31 -2.48
N GLY A 436 21.34 16.63 -2.44
CA GLY A 436 20.43 16.03 -1.48
C GLY A 436 19.07 15.63 -2.05
N ASP A 437 18.27 15.07 -1.19
CA ASP A 437 16.90 14.62 -1.45
C ASP A 437 15.85 15.66 -1.01
N SER A 438 14.63 15.22 -0.75
CA SER A 438 13.52 16.07 -0.29
C SER A 438 13.75 16.69 1.10
N VAL A 439 14.50 16.03 1.97
CA VAL A 439 14.83 16.58 3.30
C VAL A 439 15.75 17.79 3.13
N THR A 440 16.68 17.74 2.18
CA THR A 440 17.52 18.88 1.80
C THR A 440 16.69 20.04 1.24
N LEU A 441 15.69 19.76 0.40
CA LEU A 441 14.73 20.78 -0.07
C LEU A 441 13.99 21.43 1.10
N ARG A 442 13.55 20.64 2.05
CA ARG A 442 12.87 21.13 3.27
C ARG A 442 13.78 22.01 4.12
N ALA A 443 15.09 21.77 4.10
CA ALA A 443 16.09 22.50 4.87
C ALA A 443 16.65 23.76 4.16
N ILE A 444 16.13 24.14 3.00
CA ILE A 444 16.80 25.15 2.14
C ILE A 444 16.94 26.52 2.82
N SER A 445 15.95 26.94 3.62
CA SER A 445 16.03 28.19 4.38
C SER A 445 17.18 28.20 5.39
N GLY A 446 17.33 27.14 6.14
CA GLY A 446 18.45 26.98 7.08
C GLY A 446 19.80 26.87 6.37
N LEU A 447 19.86 26.16 5.23
CA LEU A 447 21.08 26.08 4.43
C LEU A 447 21.49 27.45 3.87
N GLN A 448 20.54 28.27 3.45
CA GLN A 448 20.80 29.64 2.98
C GLN A 448 21.25 30.57 4.12
N GLU A 449 20.77 30.37 5.34
CA GLU A 449 21.16 31.14 6.52
C GLU A 449 22.57 30.74 7.00
N VAL A 450 22.86 29.44 7.15
CA VAL A 450 24.07 28.91 7.78
C VAL A 450 25.22 28.75 6.78
N LEU A 451 24.92 28.39 5.54
CA LEU A 451 25.87 28.12 4.44
C LEU A 451 25.49 28.90 3.17
N PRO A 452 25.46 30.25 3.18
CA PRO A 452 24.94 31.08 2.10
C PRO A 452 25.68 30.89 0.77
N ASP A 453 26.95 30.50 0.81
CA ASP A 453 27.78 30.30 -0.36
C ASP A 453 27.74 28.86 -0.91
N ALA A 454 27.07 27.95 -0.21
CA ALA A 454 26.93 26.56 -0.66
C ALA A 454 26.03 26.45 -1.90
N GLN A 455 26.47 25.62 -2.83
CA GLN A 455 25.68 25.24 -3.98
C GLN A 455 24.78 24.05 -3.58
N THR A 456 23.51 24.30 -3.36
CA THR A 456 22.55 23.28 -2.95
C THR A 456 21.76 22.80 -4.16
N ASP A 457 21.71 21.47 -4.37
CA ASP A 457 20.93 20.76 -5.37
C ASP A 457 20.12 19.65 -4.68
N GLY A 458 18.91 19.96 -4.26
CA GLY A 458 17.94 19.03 -3.68
C GLY A 458 16.90 18.60 -4.72
N GLN A 459 16.47 17.35 -4.66
CA GLN A 459 15.43 16.83 -5.53
C GLN A 459 14.64 15.74 -4.81
N VAL A 460 13.32 15.79 -4.95
CA VAL A 460 12.42 14.77 -4.43
C VAL A 460 12.79 13.37 -4.95
N SER A 461 12.73 12.37 -4.08
CA SER A 461 13.02 10.95 -4.37
C SER A 461 14.44 10.67 -4.89
N ARG A 462 15.39 11.58 -4.69
CA ARG A 462 16.78 11.33 -5.07
C ARG A 462 17.42 10.29 -4.16
N ASN A 463 18.07 9.30 -4.74
CA ASN A 463 18.88 8.31 -4.04
C ASN A 463 20.37 8.55 -4.21
N THR A 464 21.21 7.81 -3.47
CA THR A 464 22.68 7.95 -3.49
C THR A 464 23.29 7.69 -4.87
N LYS A 465 22.72 6.77 -5.64
CA LYS A 465 23.15 6.48 -7.03
C LYS A 465 22.94 7.69 -7.95
N HIS A 466 21.78 8.35 -7.86
CA HIS A 466 21.51 9.57 -8.63
C HIS A 466 22.42 10.72 -8.19
N ALA A 467 22.67 10.87 -6.88
CA ALA A 467 23.61 11.87 -6.37
C ALA A 467 25.03 11.66 -6.91
N THR A 468 25.48 10.40 -7.00
CA THR A 468 26.78 10.05 -7.62
C THR A 468 26.85 10.47 -9.09
N ALA A 469 25.78 10.24 -9.85
CA ALA A 469 25.72 10.64 -11.26
C ALA A 469 25.81 12.18 -11.42
N ILE A 470 25.14 12.95 -10.55
CA ILE A 470 25.18 14.42 -10.54
C ILE A 470 26.58 14.90 -10.17
N MET A 471 27.20 14.34 -9.14
CA MET A 471 28.58 14.65 -8.75
C MET A 471 29.55 14.48 -9.94
N LEU A 472 29.45 13.36 -10.66
CA LEU A 472 30.29 13.09 -11.83
C LEU A 472 30.02 14.07 -12.96
N ASN A 473 28.76 14.36 -13.26
CA ASN A 473 28.41 15.34 -14.28
C ASN A 473 28.96 16.74 -13.94
N ASN A 474 28.81 17.18 -12.69
CA ASN A 474 29.34 18.46 -12.24
C ASN A 474 30.86 18.51 -12.30
N SER A 475 31.54 17.40 -12.00
CA SER A 475 32.99 17.30 -12.15
C SER A 475 33.45 17.40 -13.61
N GLN A 476 32.76 16.71 -14.53
CA GLN A 476 33.05 16.77 -15.97
C GLN A 476 32.89 18.19 -16.53
N ASN A 477 31.91 18.93 -16.00
CA ASN A 477 31.63 20.31 -16.39
C ASN A 477 32.49 21.34 -15.62
N LYS A 478 33.45 20.91 -14.78
CA LYS A 478 34.29 21.77 -13.91
C LYS A 478 33.47 22.62 -12.93
N ALA A 479 32.27 22.19 -12.60
CA ALA A 479 31.33 22.89 -11.72
C ALA A 479 31.22 22.25 -10.32
N LEU A 480 32.08 21.26 -10.02
CA LEU A 480 32.11 20.60 -8.72
C LEU A 480 33.10 21.31 -7.79
N PRO A 481 32.67 21.90 -6.66
CA PRO A 481 33.55 22.53 -5.68
C PRO A 481 34.36 21.49 -4.90
N LYS A 482 35.38 21.99 -4.16
CA LYS A 482 36.30 21.15 -3.37
C LYS A 482 35.56 20.22 -2.37
N ILE A 483 34.53 20.71 -1.69
CA ILE A 483 33.77 19.94 -0.71
C ILE A 483 32.42 19.51 -1.33
N VAL A 484 32.19 18.22 -1.34
CA VAL A 484 30.92 17.62 -1.79
C VAL A 484 30.19 17.05 -0.60
N VAL A 485 28.96 17.48 -0.38
CA VAL A 485 28.04 16.93 0.62
C VAL A 485 27.02 16.09 -0.12
N VAL A 486 26.88 14.83 0.25
CA VAL A 486 25.81 13.95 -0.25
C VAL A 486 24.83 13.69 0.88
N ALA A 487 23.64 14.22 0.73
CA ALA A 487 22.57 14.24 1.72
C ALA A 487 21.35 13.48 1.19
N THR A 488 21.55 12.18 0.99
CA THR A 488 20.56 11.22 0.52
C THR A 488 20.54 10.01 1.44
N GLY A 489 19.58 9.10 1.28
CA GLY A 489 19.58 7.84 2.03
C GLY A 489 18.23 7.43 2.56
N VAL A 490 17.23 8.31 2.55
CA VAL A 490 15.85 7.94 2.88
C VAL A 490 15.20 7.17 1.72
N ASN A 491 15.66 7.39 0.49
CA ASN A 491 15.07 6.85 -0.75
C ASN A 491 15.88 5.71 -1.37
N ASN A 492 16.66 4.94 -0.62
CA ASN A 492 17.51 3.90 -1.21
C ASN A 492 17.46 2.57 -0.46
N PRO A 493 16.37 1.78 -0.59
CA PRO A 493 16.20 0.56 0.19
C PRO A 493 16.99 -0.66 -0.28
N GLU A 494 17.56 -0.71 -1.52
CA GLU A 494 17.99 -2.00 -2.08
C GLU A 494 19.47 -2.36 -1.82
N ASP A 495 20.44 -1.49 -2.07
CA ASP A 495 21.87 -1.79 -1.83
C ASP A 495 22.67 -0.54 -1.45
N TYR A 496 22.34 0.03 -0.29
CA TYR A 496 22.98 1.24 0.20
C TYR A 496 24.51 1.14 0.34
N LYS A 497 25.04 -0.06 0.63
CA LYS A 497 26.50 -0.26 0.78
C LYS A 497 27.19 -0.11 -0.56
N ALA A 498 26.70 -0.79 -1.58
CA ALA A 498 27.26 -0.67 -2.93
C ALA A 498 27.15 0.78 -3.46
N ASP A 499 26.06 1.48 -3.16
CA ASP A 499 25.86 2.86 -3.59
C ASP A 499 26.84 3.83 -2.88
N ILE A 500 27.04 3.69 -1.56
CA ILE A 500 28.05 4.47 -0.81
C ILE A 500 29.45 4.13 -1.31
N ASP A 501 29.78 2.85 -1.50
CA ASP A 501 31.09 2.44 -2.02
C ASP A 501 31.34 2.98 -3.44
N SER A 502 30.30 2.97 -4.28
CA SER A 502 30.36 3.57 -5.62
C SER A 502 30.59 5.07 -5.55
N LEU A 503 29.88 5.78 -4.66
CA LEU A 503 30.06 7.21 -4.44
C LEU A 503 31.52 7.54 -4.04
N VAL A 504 32.05 6.82 -3.04
CA VAL A 504 33.41 7.01 -2.53
C VAL A 504 34.45 6.68 -3.61
N THR A 505 34.26 5.61 -4.35
CA THR A 505 35.17 5.19 -5.44
C THR A 505 35.21 6.23 -6.56
N ASN A 506 34.04 6.74 -6.93
CA ASN A 506 33.86 7.70 -8.02
C ASN A 506 34.08 9.17 -7.62
N LEU A 507 34.29 9.48 -6.33
CA LEU A 507 34.64 10.85 -5.92
C LEU A 507 35.91 11.28 -6.67
N PRO A 508 35.92 12.41 -7.40
CA PRO A 508 37.08 12.82 -8.16
C PRO A 508 38.27 13.23 -7.25
N LYS A 509 39.49 13.14 -7.78
CA LYS A 509 40.69 13.56 -7.05
C LYS A 509 40.63 15.05 -6.75
N GLY A 510 41.18 15.46 -5.61
CA GLY A 510 41.22 16.85 -5.17
C GLY A 510 39.96 17.28 -4.39
N HIS A 511 38.97 16.39 -4.23
CA HIS A 511 37.74 16.66 -3.47
C HIS A 511 37.74 16.02 -2.09
N GLN A 512 36.87 16.54 -1.22
CA GLN A 512 36.52 15.99 0.08
C GLN A 512 35.02 15.66 0.08
N LEU A 513 34.59 14.71 0.90
CA LEU A 513 33.22 14.24 0.93
C LEU A 513 32.61 14.34 2.34
N VAL A 514 31.41 14.87 2.44
CA VAL A 514 30.56 14.75 3.64
C VAL A 514 29.40 13.81 3.31
N LEU A 515 29.22 12.78 4.14
CA LEU A 515 28.07 11.88 4.09
C LEU A 515 27.08 12.29 5.17
N LEU A 516 25.86 12.66 4.80
CA LEU A 516 24.81 12.92 5.76
C LEU A 516 24.07 11.62 6.07
N THR A 517 23.88 11.33 7.37
CA THR A 517 23.13 10.15 7.81
C THR A 517 21.63 10.42 7.73
N PRO A 518 20.83 9.52 7.11
CA PRO A 518 19.38 9.69 7.01
C PRO A 518 18.66 9.45 8.34
N TYR A 519 17.46 10.02 8.49
CA TYR A 519 16.56 9.78 9.61
C TYR A 519 15.14 9.49 9.11
N GLU A 520 14.50 8.51 9.77
CA GLU A 520 13.10 8.15 9.60
C GLU A 520 12.56 7.67 10.95
N GLY A 521 11.63 8.41 11.53
CA GLY A 521 11.16 8.15 12.90
C GLY A 521 10.14 7.03 13.03
N ASP A 522 9.42 6.70 11.97
CA ASP A 522 8.37 5.66 12.01
C ASP A 522 8.92 4.23 12.00
N THR A 523 10.24 4.09 11.90
CA THR A 523 10.95 2.79 11.92
C THR A 523 11.24 2.27 13.32
N THR A 524 10.71 2.88 14.36
CA THR A 524 10.94 2.50 15.76
C THR A 524 10.50 1.08 16.13
N GLN A 525 9.73 0.41 15.28
CA GLN A 525 9.30 -0.99 15.45
C GLN A 525 10.18 -2.00 14.70
N GLU A 526 11.12 -1.58 13.89
CA GLU A 526 12.05 -2.47 13.20
C GLU A 526 13.26 -2.78 14.09
N THR A 527 13.71 -4.05 14.12
CA THR A 527 14.85 -4.49 14.92
C THR A 527 16.16 -3.87 14.44
N GLN A 528 16.27 -3.55 13.16
CA GLN A 528 17.37 -2.80 12.53
C GLN A 528 16.82 -1.99 11.35
N PRO A 529 16.35 -0.75 11.59
CA PRO A 529 15.87 0.12 10.53
C PRO A 529 16.92 0.35 9.47
N TYR A 530 16.49 0.43 8.20
CA TYR A 530 17.37 0.72 7.06
C TYR A 530 18.21 1.98 7.28
N VAL A 531 17.62 3.07 7.75
CA VAL A 531 18.30 4.33 8.01
C VAL A 531 19.40 4.22 9.06
N GLU A 532 19.23 3.33 10.07
CA GLU A 532 20.25 3.04 11.10
C GLU A 532 21.43 2.25 10.50
N GLN A 533 21.14 1.30 9.63
CA GLN A 533 22.16 0.53 8.94
C GLN A 533 22.97 1.41 7.99
N TYR A 534 22.29 2.31 7.26
CA TYR A 534 22.95 3.31 6.40
C TYR A 534 23.85 4.23 7.24
N ALA A 535 23.32 4.80 8.33
CA ALA A 535 24.08 5.68 9.21
C ALA A 535 25.31 5.00 9.82
N SER A 536 25.17 3.75 10.27
CA SER A 536 26.29 2.96 10.78
C SER A 536 27.37 2.74 9.73
N TYR A 537 26.98 2.40 8.52
CA TYR A 537 27.93 2.17 7.41
C TYR A 537 28.60 3.46 6.96
N ALA A 538 27.87 4.58 6.90
CA ALA A 538 28.46 5.88 6.58
C ALA A 538 29.54 6.29 7.60
N ARG A 539 29.31 6.05 8.90
CA ARG A 539 30.31 6.28 9.97
C ARG A 539 31.54 5.36 9.83
N GLU A 540 31.35 4.09 9.47
CA GLU A 540 32.44 3.14 9.17
C GLU A 540 33.30 3.62 8.00
N VAL A 541 32.67 4.04 6.91
CA VAL A 541 33.34 4.57 5.71
C VAL A 541 34.16 5.83 6.03
N ALA A 542 33.62 6.75 6.83
CA ALA A 542 34.34 7.96 7.22
C ALA A 542 35.56 7.66 8.09
N GLN A 543 35.53 6.63 8.93
CA GLN A 543 36.71 6.17 9.68
C GLN A 543 37.82 5.59 8.78
N LYS A 544 37.44 4.98 7.65
CA LYS A 544 38.34 4.33 6.72
C LYS A 544 39.07 5.34 5.81
N TYR A 545 38.44 6.45 5.44
CA TYR A 545 38.95 7.39 4.48
C TYR A 545 39.12 8.79 5.09
N PRO A 546 40.38 9.33 5.19
CA PRO A 546 40.65 10.59 5.90
C PRO A 546 40.08 11.84 5.22
N TYR A 547 39.62 11.74 3.97
CA TYR A 547 38.97 12.81 3.21
C TYR A 547 37.45 12.77 3.29
N ILE A 548 36.90 11.93 4.14
CA ILE A 548 35.46 11.79 4.35
C ILE A 548 35.10 12.18 5.80
N GLU A 549 33.97 12.88 5.98
CA GLU A 549 33.37 13.21 7.27
C GLU A 549 31.89 12.84 7.26
N VAL A 550 31.30 12.66 8.44
CA VAL A 550 29.88 12.39 8.61
C VAL A 550 29.16 13.61 9.19
N ALA A 551 28.12 14.07 8.52
CA ALA A 551 27.13 14.96 9.10
C ALA A 551 26.03 14.06 9.72
N ASP A 552 26.08 13.91 11.06
CA ASP A 552 25.27 12.91 11.75
C ASP A 552 23.86 13.43 12.06
N TRP A 553 23.08 13.65 10.99
CA TRP A 553 21.69 14.07 11.10
C TRP A 553 20.81 13.04 11.81
N ASN A 554 21.07 11.75 11.64
CA ASN A 554 20.34 10.69 12.31
C ASN A 554 20.34 10.87 13.85
N GLN A 555 21.50 11.21 14.43
CA GLN A 555 21.59 11.45 15.87
C GLN A 555 20.92 12.77 16.26
N VAL A 556 21.19 13.85 15.53
CA VAL A 556 20.61 15.18 15.82
C VAL A 556 19.07 15.13 15.73
N ALA A 557 18.53 14.42 14.76
CA ALA A 557 17.10 14.23 14.57
C ALA A 557 16.45 13.52 15.78
N LYS A 558 17.09 12.48 16.30
CA LYS A 558 16.63 11.76 17.51
C LYS A 558 16.67 12.63 18.76
N ASP A 559 17.67 13.47 18.88
CA ASP A 559 17.86 14.34 20.04
C ASP A 559 16.84 15.52 20.05
N ASN A 560 16.14 15.76 18.93
CA ASN A 560 15.18 16.83 18.75
C ASN A 560 13.78 16.32 18.37
N PRO A 561 13.08 15.57 19.26
CA PRO A 561 11.81 14.93 18.92
C PRO A 561 10.67 15.91 18.63
N ASP A 562 10.81 17.17 19.04
CA ASP A 562 9.74 18.17 18.89
C ASP A 562 9.54 18.63 17.44
N ILE A 563 10.57 18.54 16.59
CA ILE A 563 10.46 18.93 15.18
C ILE A 563 9.67 17.92 14.34
N TRP A 564 9.42 16.72 14.88
CA TRP A 564 8.73 15.62 14.19
C TRP A 564 7.24 15.53 14.50
N LYS A 565 6.76 16.24 15.53
CA LYS A 565 5.36 16.19 15.95
C LYS A 565 4.43 16.63 14.83
N GLY A 566 3.49 15.76 14.45
CA GLY A 566 2.52 16.03 13.40
C GLY A 566 3.09 16.04 11.98
N THR A 567 4.24 15.39 11.77
CA THR A 567 4.87 15.20 10.45
C THR A 567 4.77 13.73 10.02
N ASP A 568 5.31 13.42 8.84
CA ASP A 568 5.51 12.07 8.33
C ASP A 568 6.73 11.34 8.92
N GLN A 569 7.38 11.92 9.93
CA GLN A 569 8.59 11.42 10.60
C GLN A 569 9.85 11.32 9.69
N VAL A 570 9.79 11.85 8.48
CA VAL A 570 10.91 11.97 7.52
C VAL A 570 11.22 13.45 7.25
N HIS A 571 10.17 14.25 7.11
CA HIS A 571 10.26 15.68 6.87
C HIS A 571 9.86 16.44 8.13
N PHE A 572 10.80 17.20 8.70
CA PHE A 572 10.59 17.96 9.90
C PHE A 572 9.65 19.17 9.68
N GLY A 573 9.03 19.62 10.77
CA GLY A 573 8.24 20.85 10.83
C GLY A 573 6.82 20.72 10.30
N SER A 574 5.87 20.55 11.22
CA SER A 574 4.42 20.60 10.93
C SER A 574 3.88 22.01 10.74
N ASP A 575 4.63 23.04 11.17
CA ASP A 575 4.36 24.45 11.01
C ASP A 575 5.64 25.22 10.64
N SER A 576 5.52 26.51 10.27
CA SER A 576 6.65 27.32 9.80
C SER A 576 7.76 27.46 10.85
N ALA A 577 7.43 27.59 12.13
CA ALA A 577 8.42 27.76 13.20
C ALA A 577 9.22 26.46 13.40
N LYS A 578 8.56 25.31 13.43
CA LYS A 578 9.22 24.00 13.54
C LYS A 578 9.97 23.63 12.26
N GLN A 579 9.54 24.10 11.12
CA GLN A 579 10.28 23.94 9.86
C GLN A 579 11.58 24.74 9.89
N GLU A 580 11.56 26.01 10.31
CA GLU A 580 12.76 26.85 10.45
C GLU A 580 13.74 26.26 11.48
N GLU A 581 13.24 25.79 12.62
CA GLU A 581 14.04 25.11 13.64
C GLU A 581 14.73 23.86 13.08
N GLY A 582 13.99 22.96 12.41
CA GLY A 582 14.54 21.75 11.81
C GLY A 582 15.52 22.05 10.66
N ALA A 583 15.21 23.05 9.83
CA ALA A 583 16.08 23.47 8.72
C ALA A 583 17.42 24.01 9.23
N LYS A 584 17.40 24.78 10.33
CA LYS A 584 18.62 25.30 10.97
C LYS A 584 19.46 24.18 11.57
N LEU A 585 18.87 23.28 12.34
CA LEU A 585 19.56 22.10 12.90
C LEU A 585 20.21 21.24 11.81
N TYR A 586 19.51 21.02 10.70
CA TYR A 586 20.04 20.27 9.56
C TYR A 586 21.25 20.98 8.93
N ALA A 587 21.15 22.28 8.71
CA ALA A 587 22.23 23.08 8.13
C ALA A 587 23.45 23.18 9.07
N GLU A 588 23.23 23.37 10.37
CA GLU A 588 24.30 23.39 11.40
C GLU A 588 25.03 22.04 11.47
N THR A 589 24.31 20.92 11.33
CA THR A 589 24.89 19.57 11.28
C THR A 589 25.84 19.42 10.08
N ILE A 590 25.43 19.90 8.91
CA ILE A 590 26.30 19.91 7.72
C ILE A 590 27.49 20.86 7.90
N ALA A 591 27.27 22.06 8.42
CA ALA A 591 28.34 23.05 8.66
C ALA A 591 29.40 22.53 9.63
N ALA A 592 28.99 21.83 10.69
CA ALA A 592 29.90 21.20 11.63
C ALA A 592 30.82 20.15 10.95
N ALA A 593 30.27 19.30 10.09
CA ALA A 593 31.02 18.31 9.35
C ALA A 593 31.98 18.95 8.32
N ILE A 594 31.54 20.00 7.63
CA ILE A 594 32.42 20.79 6.73
C ILE A 594 33.60 21.39 7.47
N LYS A 595 33.34 21.95 8.65
CA LYS A 595 34.39 22.51 9.51
C LYS A 595 35.38 21.44 9.97
N ALA A 596 34.93 20.24 10.28
CA ALA A 596 35.78 19.11 10.64
C ALA A 596 36.64 18.59 9.49
N LEU A 597 36.30 18.90 8.23
CA LEU A 597 37.12 18.60 7.04
C LEU A 597 38.21 19.62 6.78
N ALA A 598 38.20 20.81 7.38
CA ALA A 598 39.11 21.91 7.02
C ALA A 598 40.59 21.51 7.05
N ASP A 599 41.00 20.73 8.06
CA ASP A 599 42.38 20.28 8.24
C ASP A 599 42.65 18.86 7.68
N LYS A 600 41.64 18.25 7.02
CA LYS A 600 41.77 16.91 6.44
C LYS A 600 42.25 16.95 5.00
N PRO A 601 42.96 15.88 4.53
CA PRO A 601 43.45 15.83 3.15
C PRO A 601 42.28 15.73 2.16
N VAL A 602 42.55 16.07 0.91
CA VAL A 602 41.69 15.77 -0.22
C VAL A 602 41.97 14.35 -0.75
N LYS A 603 41.08 13.77 -1.51
CA LYS A 603 41.27 12.48 -2.17
C LYS A 603 42.42 12.58 -3.18
N SER A 604 43.48 11.80 -2.99
CA SER A 604 44.70 11.82 -3.78
C SER A 604 44.79 10.69 -4.83
N ARG A 605 44.10 9.58 -4.61
CA ARG A 605 44.11 8.40 -5.49
C ARG A 605 42.70 7.97 -5.93
#